data_a012efaff95c24c19d7ac91e1e94cc75
#
_entry.id   a012efaff95c24c19d7ac91e1e94cc75
#
_cell.length_a   1.000
_cell.length_b   1.000
_cell.length_c   1.000
_cell.angle_alpha   90.00
_cell.angle_beta   90.00
_cell.angle_gamma   90.00
#
_symmetry.space_group_name_H-M   'P 1'
#
loop_
_entity.id
_entity.type
_entity.pdbx_description
1 polymer ?
#
loop_
_entity_poly.entity_id
_entity_poly.type
_entity_poly.pdbx_seq_one_letter_code
_entity_poly.pdbx_strand_id
1 'polypeptide(L)'
;MKTKTQIEQASDKNAIRPFHVNIPEAELTEMRRRINATKWPDRETVTDASQGVQLETTQKLARYWGTDYDWRKVEARLKALPNFITEIDGLDIHFIHVRSKHENALPLIVTHGWPGSIIEQMKIIDPLTNPTAHGASAADAFHLVIPSMPGYGYSGKPATTGWGPDRIASAWTTLMKRLGYTKFVAQGGDWGAVIVDMMGLQAPPELLGIHTNMPGIFPADIDGAAFSGAPAPSGLSADEKVAYERLQFVYQKGIAYGFQMGLRPPRRRTRSPHRRHPGA
;
A
#
# COMPACT_ATOMS: atom_id res chain seq x y z
N MET A 1 -22.09 -21.94 -48.48
CA MET A 1 -22.20 -21.68 -47.04
C MET A 1 -21.04 -20.79 -46.63
N LYS A 2 -21.30 -19.53 -46.34
CA LYS A 2 -20.26 -18.58 -45.97
C LYS A 2 -20.13 -18.59 -44.45
N THR A 3 -18.96 -18.94 -43.94
CA THR A 3 -18.56 -18.94 -42.55
C THR A 3 -18.55 -17.48 -42.06
N LYS A 4 -19.37 -17.14 -41.06
CA LYS A 4 -19.32 -15.86 -40.35
C LYS A 4 -18.03 -15.83 -39.53
N THR A 5 -17.10 -15.02 -39.96
CA THR A 5 -15.92 -14.61 -39.15
C THR A 5 -16.45 -13.83 -37.97
N GLN A 6 -16.30 -14.35 -36.75
CA GLN A 6 -16.45 -13.61 -35.53
C GLN A 6 -15.34 -12.55 -35.52
N ILE A 7 -15.73 -11.29 -35.68
CA ILE A 7 -14.88 -10.17 -35.38
C ILE A 7 -14.84 -10.12 -33.83
N GLU A 8 -13.78 -10.61 -33.24
CA GLU A 8 -13.42 -10.26 -31.85
C GLU A 8 -13.27 -8.74 -31.80
N GLN A 9 -14.26 -8.07 -31.22
CA GLN A 9 -14.12 -6.67 -30.84
C GLN A 9 -12.96 -6.62 -29.84
N ALA A 10 -11.83 -6.07 -30.28
CA ALA A 10 -10.76 -5.69 -29.36
C ALA A 10 -11.38 -4.81 -28.29
N SER A 11 -11.49 -5.32 -27.07
CA SER A 11 -12.01 -4.53 -25.94
C SER A 11 -11.12 -3.30 -25.79
N ASP A 12 -11.73 -2.12 -25.73
CA ASP A 12 -11.00 -0.87 -25.48
C ASP A 12 -10.24 -1.02 -24.15
N LYS A 13 -8.93 -1.16 -24.24
CA LYS A 13 -8.04 -1.33 -23.07
C LYS A 13 -8.10 -0.15 -22.11
N ASN A 14 -8.50 1.03 -22.60
CA ASN A 14 -8.67 2.22 -21.81
C ASN A 14 -10.03 2.31 -21.11
N ALA A 15 -10.96 1.42 -21.44
CA ALA A 15 -12.30 1.44 -20.85
C ALA A 15 -12.25 1.26 -19.32
N ILE A 16 -13.02 2.08 -18.63
CA ILE A 16 -13.30 1.90 -17.20
C ILE A 16 -14.46 0.91 -17.09
N ARG A 17 -14.21 -0.23 -16.50
CA ARG A 17 -15.16 -1.33 -16.36
C ARG A 17 -15.59 -1.48 -14.91
N PRO A 18 -16.88 -1.75 -14.60
CA PRO A 18 -17.29 -2.15 -13.26
C PRO A 18 -16.50 -3.37 -12.77
N PHE A 19 -16.11 -3.36 -11.51
CA PHE A 19 -15.43 -4.48 -10.86
C PHE A 19 -16.30 -5.03 -9.72
N HIS A 20 -16.42 -6.34 -9.65
CA HIS A 20 -17.20 -7.02 -8.62
C HIS A 20 -16.28 -7.74 -7.65
N VAL A 21 -16.18 -7.23 -6.43
CA VAL A 21 -15.44 -7.89 -5.36
C VAL A 21 -16.12 -9.22 -5.05
N ASN A 22 -15.41 -10.32 -5.27
CA ASN A 22 -15.90 -11.66 -4.97
C ASN A 22 -14.73 -12.62 -4.75
N ILE A 23 -14.54 -13.07 -3.53
CA ILE A 23 -13.52 -14.06 -3.19
C ILE A 23 -14.19 -15.44 -3.09
N PRO A 24 -13.79 -16.41 -3.93
CA PRO A 24 -14.33 -17.77 -3.86
C PRO A 24 -14.11 -18.39 -2.47
N GLU A 25 -15.08 -19.19 -2.00
CA GLU A 25 -14.94 -19.84 -0.67
C GLU A 25 -13.74 -20.81 -0.64
N ALA A 26 -13.36 -21.38 -1.76
CA ALA A 26 -12.17 -22.21 -1.88
C ALA A 26 -10.88 -21.46 -1.48
N GLU A 27 -10.75 -20.16 -1.85
CA GLU A 27 -9.61 -19.32 -1.48
C GLU A 27 -9.57 -19.04 0.03
N LEU A 28 -10.71 -18.79 0.65
CA LEU A 28 -10.81 -18.60 2.09
C LEU A 28 -10.49 -19.89 2.85
N THR A 29 -10.96 -21.02 2.35
CA THR A 29 -10.66 -22.34 2.91
C THR A 29 -9.16 -22.65 2.82
N GLU A 30 -8.55 -22.39 1.67
CA GLU A 30 -7.11 -22.59 1.47
C GLU A 30 -6.28 -21.65 2.36
N MET A 31 -6.70 -20.40 2.50
CA MET A 31 -6.07 -19.45 3.42
C MET A 31 -6.07 -20.01 4.86
N ARG A 32 -7.24 -20.46 5.37
CA ARG A 32 -7.36 -21.05 6.70
C ARG A 32 -6.49 -22.29 6.86
N ARG A 33 -6.45 -23.16 5.85
CA ARG A 33 -5.58 -24.33 5.83
C ARG A 33 -4.10 -23.95 5.96
N ARG A 34 -3.64 -22.91 5.23
CA ARG A 34 -2.26 -22.41 5.32
C ARG A 34 -1.95 -21.82 6.68
N ILE A 35 -2.85 -21.05 7.26
CA ILE A 35 -2.69 -20.50 8.61
C ILE A 35 -2.50 -21.64 9.63
N ASN A 36 -3.35 -22.67 9.56
CA ASN A 36 -3.30 -23.81 10.47
C ASN A 36 -2.06 -24.70 10.27
N ALA A 37 -1.50 -24.70 9.05
CA ALA A 37 -0.28 -25.43 8.71
C ALA A 37 1.01 -24.64 8.97
N THR A 38 0.94 -23.43 9.57
CA THR A 38 2.10 -22.57 9.80
C THR A 38 3.10 -23.25 10.74
N LYS A 39 4.34 -23.33 10.28
CA LYS A 39 5.48 -23.73 11.10
C LYS A 39 6.03 -22.49 11.81
N TRP A 40 5.77 -22.40 13.09
CA TRP A 40 6.18 -21.26 13.89
C TRP A 40 7.69 -21.24 14.12
N PRO A 41 8.30 -20.05 14.21
CA PRO A 41 9.69 -19.90 14.62
C PRO A 41 9.84 -20.21 16.11
N ASP A 42 11.09 -20.29 16.59
CA ASP A 42 11.36 -20.35 18.01
C ASP A 42 10.88 -19.08 18.72
N ARG A 43 10.52 -19.24 19.99
CA ARG A 43 10.10 -18.15 20.85
C ARG A 43 11.26 -17.15 21.05
N GLU A 44 10.92 -15.87 21.23
CA GLU A 44 11.83 -14.84 21.72
C GLU A 44 12.43 -15.23 23.08
N THR A 45 13.65 -14.75 23.36
CA THR A 45 14.37 -15.01 24.61
C THR A 45 14.17 -13.94 25.68
N VAL A 46 13.39 -12.91 25.38
CA VAL A 46 13.06 -11.78 26.27
C VAL A 46 11.57 -11.77 26.60
N THR A 47 11.21 -11.10 27.68
CA THR A 47 9.81 -10.98 28.14
C THR A 47 9.11 -9.73 27.63
N ASP A 48 9.84 -8.83 26.96
CA ASP A 48 9.35 -7.57 26.39
C ASP A 48 9.33 -7.61 24.86
N ALA A 49 9.12 -6.45 24.23
CA ALA A 49 9.07 -6.32 22.77
C ALA A 49 10.43 -5.96 22.14
N SER A 50 11.56 -6.02 22.88
CA SER A 50 12.88 -5.63 22.38
C SER A 50 13.41 -6.51 21.24
N GLN A 51 12.88 -7.72 21.09
CA GLN A 51 13.14 -8.62 19.95
C GLN A 51 12.02 -8.61 18.90
N GLY A 52 11.12 -7.66 18.95
CA GLY A 52 9.97 -7.52 18.06
C GLY A 52 8.68 -8.08 18.66
N VAL A 53 7.69 -8.37 17.81
CA VAL A 53 6.41 -8.91 18.24
C VAL A 53 6.59 -10.31 18.82
N GLN A 54 6.06 -10.52 20.03
CA GLN A 54 6.12 -11.81 20.72
C GLN A 54 5.38 -12.91 19.93
N LEU A 55 5.95 -14.09 19.90
CA LEU A 55 5.39 -15.26 19.17
C LEU A 55 3.96 -15.56 19.61
N GLU A 56 3.69 -15.49 20.91
CA GLU A 56 2.35 -15.75 21.45
C GLU A 56 1.29 -14.81 20.90
N THR A 57 1.62 -13.50 20.76
CA THR A 57 0.72 -12.50 20.17
C THR A 57 0.41 -12.84 18.71
N THR A 58 1.45 -13.17 17.93
CA THR A 58 1.29 -13.58 16.53
C THR A 58 0.45 -14.84 16.39
N GLN A 59 0.66 -15.82 17.25
CA GLN A 59 -0.13 -17.06 17.26
C GLN A 59 -1.59 -16.83 17.64
N LYS A 60 -1.88 -15.93 18.60
CA LYS A 60 -3.26 -15.54 18.95
C LYS A 60 -3.97 -14.87 17.78
N LEU A 61 -3.28 -13.95 17.10
CA LEU A 61 -3.82 -13.28 15.93
C LEU A 61 -4.07 -14.26 14.77
N ALA A 62 -3.15 -15.16 14.51
CA ALA A 62 -3.31 -16.18 13.47
C ALA A 62 -4.47 -17.13 13.76
N ARG A 63 -4.65 -17.54 15.02
CA ARG A 63 -5.83 -18.33 15.42
C ARG A 63 -7.12 -17.57 15.13
N TYR A 64 -7.22 -16.33 15.62
CA TYR A 64 -8.39 -15.50 15.36
C TYR A 64 -8.67 -15.39 13.86
N TRP A 65 -7.63 -15.16 13.04
CA TRP A 65 -7.77 -15.05 11.59
C TRP A 65 -8.23 -16.36 10.94
N GLY A 66 -7.73 -17.50 11.43
CA GLY A 66 -8.09 -18.83 10.93
C GLY A 66 -9.47 -19.33 11.35
N THR A 67 -10.06 -18.76 12.44
CA THR A 67 -11.32 -19.26 13.05
C THR A 67 -12.42 -18.21 13.06
N ASP A 68 -12.27 -17.15 13.83
CA ASP A 68 -13.36 -16.22 14.17
C ASP A 68 -13.47 -15.03 13.22
N TYR A 69 -12.41 -14.73 12.45
CA TYR A 69 -12.42 -13.63 11.52
C TYR A 69 -13.32 -13.92 10.31
N ASP A 70 -14.36 -13.09 10.16
CA ASP A 70 -15.32 -13.20 9.08
C ASP A 70 -14.98 -12.21 7.94
N TRP A 71 -14.28 -12.70 6.92
CA TRP A 71 -13.98 -11.94 5.71
C TRP A 71 -15.23 -11.41 5.01
N ARG A 72 -16.36 -12.16 5.06
CA ARG A 72 -17.58 -11.77 4.36
C ARG A 72 -18.14 -10.43 4.82
N LYS A 73 -17.89 -10.03 6.07
CA LYS A 73 -18.24 -8.70 6.59
C LYS A 73 -17.45 -7.58 5.90
N VAL A 74 -16.14 -7.78 5.68
CA VAL A 74 -15.31 -6.81 4.97
C VAL A 74 -15.64 -6.80 3.49
N GLU A 75 -15.82 -7.96 2.88
CA GLU A 75 -16.22 -8.11 1.49
C GLU A 75 -17.57 -7.41 1.21
N ALA A 76 -18.55 -7.56 2.09
CA ALA A 76 -19.83 -6.86 1.95
C ALA A 76 -19.69 -5.33 1.97
N ARG A 77 -18.81 -4.80 2.83
CA ARG A 77 -18.51 -3.36 2.86
C ARG A 77 -17.82 -2.88 1.58
N LEU A 78 -16.89 -3.67 1.03
CA LEU A 78 -16.25 -3.37 -0.25
C LEU A 78 -17.25 -3.44 -1.41
N LYS A 79 -18.12 -4.44 -1.43
CA LYS A 79 -19.19 -4.58 -2.44
C LYS A 79 -20.18 -3.42 -2.45
N ALA A 80 -20.39 -2.77 -1.32
CA ALA A 80 -21.28 -1.60 -1.21
C ALA A 80 -20.68 -0.33 -1.83
N LEU A 81 -19.40 -0.32 -2.19
CA LEU A 81 -18.72 0.79 -2.81
C LEU A 81 -18.65 0.62 -4.35
N PRO A 82 -18.65 1.72 -5.12
CA PRO A 82 -18.44 1.65 -6.56
C PRO A 82 -17.01 1.25 -6.88
N ASN A 83 -16.80 0.01 -7.31
CA ASN A 83 -15.50 -0.55 -7.66
C ASN A 83 -15.36 -0.62 -9.19
N PHE A 84 -14.19 -0.28 -9.69
CA PHE A 84 -13.87 -0.26 -11.11
C PHE A 84 -12.49 -0.84 -11.38
N ILE A 85 -12.24 -1.17 -12.65
CA ILE A 85 -10.94 -1.60 -13.15
C ILE A 85 -10.68 -1.00 -14.53
N THR A 86 -9.43 -0.61 -14.79
CA THR A 86 -8.98 -0.14 -16.12
C THR A 86 -7.55 -0.59 -16.35
N GLU A 87 -7.17 -0.85 -17.60
CA GLU A 87 -5.78 -1.20 -17.92
C GLU A 87 -4.94 0.07 -18.10
N ILE A 88 -3.84 0.20 -17.38
CA ILE A 88 -2.83 1.26 -17.54
C ILE A 88 -1.47 0.59 -17.73
N ASP A 89 -0.79 0.92 -18.82
CA ASP A 89 0.51 0.38 -19.20
C ASP A 89 0.60 -1.15 -19.18
N GLY A 90 -0.48 -1.81 -19.61
CA GLY A 90 -0.57 -3.27 -19.67
C GLY A 90 -0.88 -3.94 -18.34
N LEU A 91 -1.24 -3.17 -17.31
CA LEU A 91 -1.61 -3.68 -16.00
C LEU A 91 -3.03 -3.26 -15.63
N ASP A 92 -3.85 -4.20 -15.21
CA ASP A 92 -5.17 -3.91 -14.66
C ASP A 92 -5.04 -3.15 -13.33
N ILE A 93 -5.59 -1.97 -13.26
CA ILE A 93 -5.64 -1.13 -12.06
C ILE A 93 -7.07 -1.10 -11.53
N HIS A 94 -7.25 -1.67 -10.37
CA HIS A 94 -8.49 -1.60 -9.60
C HIS A 94 -8.54 -0.29 -8.80
N PHE A 95 -9.72 0.31 -8.69
CA PHE A 95 -9.95 1.48 -7.85
C PHE A 95 -11.40 1.58 -7.38
N ILE A 96 -11.60 2.24 -6.24
CA ILE A 96 -12.89 2.70 -5.76
C ILE A 96 -13.06 4.14 -6.23
N HIS A 97 -14.25 4.50 -6.77
CA HIS A 97 -14.54 5.87 -7.18
C HIS A 97 -15.89 6.30 -6.62
N VAL A 98 -15.86 7.12 -5.57
CA VAL A 98 -17.07 7.65 -4.92
C VAL A 98 -17.23 9.13 -5.27
N ARG A 99 -18.30 9.46 -5.94
CA ARG A 99 -18.64 10.85 -6.25
C ARG A 99 -19.46 11.45 -5.11
N SER A 100 -19.05 12.62 -4.65
CA SER A 100 -19.85 13.43 -3.74
C SER A 100 -21.16 13.87 -4.42
N LYS A 101 -22.20 14.05 -3.64
CA LYS A 101 -23.45 14.68 -4.07
C LYS A 101 -23.33 16.21 -4.27
N HIS A 102 -22.25 16.81 -3.78
CA HIS A 102 -21.96 18.23 -3.91
C HIS A 102 -21.32 18.51 -5.26
N GLU A 103 -21.92 19.40 -6.08
CA GLU A 103 -21.53 19.62 -7.48
C GLU A 103 -20.09 20.12 -7.65
N ASN A 104 -19.62 20.97 -6.72
CA ASN A 104 -18.28 21.58 -6.76
C ASN A 104 -17.25 20.80 -5.96
N ALA A 105 -17.48 19.52 -5.70
CA ALA A 105 -16.53 18.68 -4.98
C ALA A 105 -15.19 18.57 -5.74
N LEU A 106 -14.08 18.80 -5.04
CA LEU A 106 -12.76 18.72 -5.61
C LEU A 106 -12.36 17.26 -5.84
N PRO A 107 -11.88 16.85 -7.02
CA PRO A 107 -11.38 15.50 -7.22
C PRO A 107 -10.11 15.24 -6.39
N LEU A 108 -10.11 14.14 -5.66
CA LEU A 108 -9.00 13.71 -4.80
C LEU A 108 -8.66 12.26 -5.07
N ILE A 109 -7.40 11.97 -5.39
CA ILE A 109 -6.87 10.62 -5.41
C ILE A 109 -6.13 10.34 -4.11
N VAL A 110 -6.43 9.18 -3.46
CA VAL A 110 -5.83 8.78 -2.18
C VAL A 110 -5.11 7.45 -2.35
N THR A 111 -3.82 7.43 -2.06
CA THR A 111 -2.96 6.26 -2.22
C THR A 111 -2.58 5.67 -0.88
N HIS A 112 -2.81 4.36 -0.70
CA HIS A 112 -2.42 3.60 0.47
C HIS A 112 -0.91 3.26 0.47
N GLY A 113 -0.43 2.58 1.50
CA GLY A 113 0.95 2.17 1.66
C GLY A 113 1.16 0.65 1.80
N TRP A 114 2.36 0.26 2.17
CA TRP A 114 2.74 -1.13 2.46
C TRP A 114 2.78 -1.38 3.98
N PRO A 115 2.29 -2.52 4.47
CA PRO A 115 1.66 -3.64 3.77
C PRO A 115 0.15 -3.51 3.65
N GLY A 116 -0.36 -2.31 3.54
CA GLY A 116 -1.78 -1.99 3.58
C GLY A 116 -2.53 -2.22 2.27
N SER A 117 -3.71 -1.62 2.19
CA SER A 117 -4.60 -1.70 1.04
C SER A 117 -5.65 -0.59 1.07
N ILE A 118 -6.53 -0.57 0.07
CA ILE A 118 -7.72 0.31 0.03
C ILE A 118 -8.59 0.22 1.31
N ILE A 119 -8.50 -0.87 2.08
CA ILE A 119 -9.27 -1.05 3.34
C ILE A 119 -8.90 0.02 4.37
N GLU A 120 -7.65 0.47 4.41
CA GLU A 120 -7.20 1.55 5.30
C GLU A 120 -7.98 2.85 5.07
N GLN A 121 -8.37 3.11 3.82
CA GLN A 121 -9.01 4.34 3.39
C GLN A 121 -10.53 4.34 3.56
N MET A 122 -11.14 3.20 3.93
CA MET A 122 -12.62 3.08 3.97
C MET A 122 -13.29 4.05 4.95
N LYS A 123 -12.60 4.42 6.03
CA LYS A 123 -13.17 5.31 7.06
C LYS A 123 -13.24 6.78 6.63
N ILE A 124 -12.42 7.20 5.68
CA ILE A 124 -12.39 8.59 5.21
C ILE A 124 -13.38 8.84 4.06
N ILE A 125 -13.98 7.79 3.48
CA ILE A 125 -14.82 7.91 2.29
C ILE A 125 -16.03 8.82 2.59
N ASP A 126 -16.84 8.45 3.57
CA ASP A 126 -18.06 9.21 3.88
C ASP A 126 -17.74 10.63 4.38
N PRO A 127 -16.83 10.86 5.34
CA PRO A 127 -16.45 12.21 5.75
C PRO A 127 -15.99 13.12 4.62
N LEU A 128 -15.24 12.61 3.65
CA LEU A 128 -14.73 13.40 2.53
C LEU A 128 -15.76 13.59 1.40
N THR A 129 -16.64 12.62 1.18
CA THR A 129 -17.64 12.72 0.10
C THR A 129 -18.96 13.33 0.54
N ASN A 130 -19.24 13.35 1.85
CA ASN A 130 -20.47 13.88 2.46
C ASN A 130 -20.15 14.70 3.73
N PRO A 131 -19.27 15.73 3.66
CA PRO A 131 -18.77 16.46 4.82
C PRO A 131 -19.89 17.13 5.65
N THR A 132 -21.00 17.50 5.02
CA THR A 132 -22.14 18.12 5.72
C THR A 132 -22.81 17.20 6.73
N ALA A 133 -22.69 15.88 6.61
CA ALA A 133 -23.14 14.91 7.61
C ALA A 133 -22.16 14.80 8.80
N HIS A 134 -20.98 15.38 8.69
CA HIS A 134 -19.90 15.31 9.67
C HIS A 134 -19.53 16.69 10.26
N GLY A 135 -20.40 17.68 10.14
CA GLY A 135 -20.22 19.00 10.73
C GLY A 135 -19.35 19.97 9.93
N ALA A 136 -18.94 19.61 8.71
CA ALA A 136 -18.21 20.46 7.78
C ALA A 136 -19.13 21.05 6.70
N SER A 137 -18.59 21.84 5.78
CA SER A 137 -19.37 22.51 4.74
C SER A 137 -19.38 21.73 3.41
N ALA A 138 -20.33 22.06 2.52
CA ALA A 138 -20.36 21.49 1.17
C ALA A 138 -19.11 21.84 0.34
N ALA A 139 -18.43 22.95 0.67
CA ALA A 139 -17.18 23.37 0.02
C ALA A 139 -15.99 22.45 0.36
N ASP A 140 -16.09 21.67 1.44
CA ASP A 140 -15.05 20.73 1.87
C ASP A 140 -15.21 19.35 1.22
N ALA A 141 -16.13 19.21 0.25
CA ALA A 141 -16.42 17.92 -0.36
C ALA A 141 -15.42 17.52 -1.43
N PHE A 142 -15.17 16.21 -1.52
CA PHE A 142 -14.32 15.62 -2.53
C PHE A 142 -15.03 14.54 -3.35
N HIS A 143 -14.73 14.48 -4.66
CA HIS A 143 -14.89 13.26 -5.44
C HIS A 143 -13.67 12.37 -5.21
N LEU A 144 -13.87 11.17 -4.70
CA LEU A 144 -12.79 10.36 -4.14
C LEU A 144 -12.43 9.20 -5.06
N VAL A 145 -11.16 9.08 -5.42
CA VAL A 145 -10.57 7.97 -6.17
C VAL A 145 -9.55 7.26 -5.29
N ILE A 146 -9.74 5.97 -5.02
CA ILE A 146 -8.86 5.18 -4.16
C ILE A 146 -8.36 3.96 -4.95
N PRO A 147 -7.21 4.05 -5.63
CA PRO A 147 -6.65 2.92 -6.36
C PRO A 147 -6.01 1.90 -5.42
N SER A 148 -6.08 0.62 -5.81
CA SER A 148 -5.15 -0.39 -5.32
C SER A 148 -3.82 -0.23 -6.06
N MET A 149 -2.70 -0.13 -5.33
CA MET A 149 -1.39 -0.05 -5.97
C MET A 149 -1.10 -1.31 -6.83
N PRO A 150 -0.25 -1.19 -7.88
CA PRO A 150 0.24 -2.35 -8.62
C PRO A 150 0.77 -3.47 -7.71
N GLY A 151 0.22 -4.67 -7.84
CA GLY A 151 0.57 -5.82 -6.99
C GLY A 151 -0.21 -5.92 -5.67
N TYR A 152 -1.07 -4.95 -5.35
CA TYR A 152 -1.87 -4.90 -4.13
C TYR A 152 -3.36 -5.07 -4.43
N GLY A 153 -4.09 -5.50 -3.43
CA GLY A 153 -5.55 -5.61 -3.48
C GLY A 153 -6.04 -6.37 -4.71
N TYR A 154 -6.82 -5.71 -5.54
CA TYR A 154 -7.39 -6.29 -6.76
C TYR A 154 -6.72 -5.79 -8.04
N SER A 155 -5.66 -4.97 -7.94
CA SER A 155 -4.84 -4.61 -9.09
C SER A 155 -3.97 -5.76 -9.56
N GLY A 156 -3.62 -5.75 -10.84
CA GLY A 156 -2.72 -6.73 -11.45
C GLY A 156 -1.35 -6.76 -10.79
N LYS A 157 -0.69 -7.90 -10.86
CA LYS A 157 0.68 -8.08 -10.38
C LYS A 157 1.66 -7.78 -11.50
N PRO A 158 2.57 -6.81 -11.35
CA PRO A 158 3.61 -6.57 -12.34
C PRO A 158 4.42 -7.82 -12.65
N ALA A 159 4.51 -8.16 -13.93
CA ALA A 159 5.33 -9.28 -14.41
C ALA A 159 6.69 -8.84 -14.93
N THR A 160 6.95 -7.52 -14.96
CA THR A 160 8.19 -6.90 -15.40
C THR A 160 8.69 -5.91 -14.37
N THR A 161 9.98 -5.56 -14.42
CA THR A 161 10.57 -4.47 -13.64
C THR A 161 10.05 -3.10 -14.07
N GLY A 162 10.29 -2.07 -13.25
CA GLY A 162 10.01 -0.67 -13.60
C GLY A 162 8.68 -0.11 -13.10
N TRP A 163 7.93 -0.83 -12.26
CA TRP A 163 6.77 -0.29 -11.54
C TRP A 163 7.21 0.36 -10.21
N GLY A 164 8.07 1.38 -10.32
CA GLY A 164 8.47 2.22 -9.19
C GLY A 164 7.45 3.32 -8.88
N PRO A 165 7.66 4.10 -7.79
CA PRO A 165 6.76 5.18 -7.40
C PRO A 165 6.54 6.23 -8.49
N ASP A 166 7.56 6.53 -9.28
CA ASP A 166 7.54 7.43 -10.44
C ASP A 166 6.54 7.00 -11.52
N ARG A 167 6.57 5.72 -11.88
CA ARG A 167 5.63 5.16 -12.85
C ARG A 167 4.21 5.07 -12.30
N ILE A 168 4.06 4.72 -11.01
CA ILE A 168 2.76 4.70 -10.35
C ILE A 168 2.16 6.12 -10.32
N ALA A 169 2.96 7.15 -10.04
CA ALA A 169 2.54 8.54 -10.09
C ALA A 169 2.00 8.94 -11.48
N SER A 170 2.68 8.54 -12.55
CA SER A 170 2.22 8.76 -13.93
C SER A 170 0.93 7.99 -14.24
N ALA A 171 0.81 6.76 -13.72
CA ALA A 171 -0.41 5.95 -13.85
C ALA A 171 -1.61 6.59 -13.14
N TRP A 172 -1.41 7.20 -11.95
CA TRP A 172 -2.45 7.91 -11.22
C TRP A 172 -2.93 9.16 -11.96
N THR A 173 -2.01 9.91 -12.56
CA THR A 173 -2.35 11.04 -13.44
C THR A 173 -3.18 10.55 -14.64
N THR A 174 -2.79 9.46 -15.27
CA THR A 174 -3.54 8.84 -16.36
C THR A 174 -4.94 8.39 -15.91
N LEU A 175 -5.07 7.79 -14.73
CA LEU A 175 -6.35 7.37 -14.16
C LEU A 175 -7.29 8.57 -13.97
N MET A 176 -6.81 9.65 -13.35
CA MET A 176 -7.61 10.85 -13.13
C MET A 176 -8.08 11.49 -14.44
N LYS A 177 -7.22 11.53 -15.46
CA LYS A 177 -7.57 12.02 -16.81
C LYS A 177 -8.61 11.12 -17.49
N ARG A 178 -8.52 9.80 -17.37
CA ARG A 178 -9.55 8.86 -17.89
C ARG A 178 -10.90 9.03 -17.23
N LEU A 179 -10.93 9.43 -15.96
CA LEU A 179 -12.15 9.77 -15.23
C LEU A 179 -12.73 11.14 -15.62
N GLY A 180 -12.07 11.88 -16.52
CA GLY A 180 -12.49 13.20 -17.00
C GLY A 180 -12.10 14.36 -16.08
N TYR A 181 -11.25 14.12 -15.10
CA TYR A 181 -10.78 15.18 -14.20
C TYR A 181 -9.65 16.00 -14.83
N THR A 182 -9.92 17.28 -15.04
CA THR A 182 -8.96 18.25 -15.58
C THR A 182 -8.17 18.98 -14.49
N LYS A 183 -8.65 18.90 -13.25
CA LYS A 183 -7.99 19.40 -12.04
C LYS A 183 -8.27 18.45 -10.89
N PHE A 184 -7.24 18.15 -10.10
CA PHE A 184 -7.35 17.28 -8.93
C PHE A 184 -6.24 17.55 -7.91
N VAL A 185 -6.39 17.02 -6.70
CA VAL A 185 -5.38 16.95 -5.66
C VAL A 185 -5.05 15.48 -5.35
N ALA A 186 -3.87 15.24 -4.79
CA ALA A 186 -3.44 13.90 -4.42
C ALA A 186 -3.06 13.82 -2.94
N GLN A 187 -3.39 12.69 -2.29
CA GLN A 187 -3.02 12.40 -0.91
C GLN A 187 -2.38 11.02 -0.82
N GLY A 188 -1.34 10.89 0.02
CA GLY A 188 -0.71 9.62 0.29
C GLY A 188 -0.07 9.55 1.67
N GLY A 189 0.02 8.34 2.19
CA GLY A 189 0.77 7.99 3.40
C GLY A 189 1.68 6.80 3.13
N ASP A 190 2.76 6.63 3.88
CA ASP A 190 3.74 5.56 3.68
C ASP A 190 4.26 5.54 2.22
N TRP A 191 4.23 4.41 1.49
CA TRP A 191 4.56 4.39 0.06
C TRP A 191 3.66 5.29 -0.79
N GLY A 192 2.41 5.50 -0.37
CA GLY A 192 1.53 6.48 -0.98
C GLY A 192 2.08 7.91 -0.87
N ALA A 193 2.78 8.25 0.23
CA ALA A 193 3.46 9.54 0.36
C ALA A 193 4.55 9.70 -0.70
N VAL A 194 5.40 8.69 -0.89
CA VAL A 194 6.45 8.71 -1.93
C VAL A 194 5.85 8.85 -3.33
N ILE A 195 4.72 8.18 -3.59
CA ILE A 195 4.04 8.28 -4.89
C ILE A 195 3.49 9.69 -5.14
N VAL A 196 2.86 10.32 -4.14
CA VAL A 196 2.33 11.68 -4.34
C VAL A 196 3.43 12.72 -4.41
N ASP A 197 4.58 12.51 -3.73
CA ASP A 197 5.78 13.34 -3.93
C ASP A 197 6.29 13.23 -5.38
N MET A 198 6.33 12.02 -5.94
CA MET A 198 6.67 11.85 -7.36
C MET A 198 5.65 12.52 -8.29
N MET A 199 4.35 12.52 -7.96
CA MET A 199 3.35 13.30 -8.70
C MET A 199 3.65 14.79 -8.64
N GLY A 200 4.03 15.32 -7.47
CA GLY A 200 4.45 16.71 -7.30
C GLY A 200 5.69 17.05 -8.11
N LEU A 201 6.69 16.17 -8.15
CA LEU A 201 7.91 16.35 -8.96
C LEU A 201 7.64 16.29 -10.46
N GLN A 202 6.74 15.42 -10.92
CA GLN A 202 6.30 15.35 -12.32
C GLN A 202 5.47 16.56 -12.73
N ALA A 203 4.84 17.25 -11.77
CA ALA A 203 4.06 18.48 -11.93
C ALA A 203 3.08 18.45 -13.12
N PRO A 204 2.21 17.43 -13.27
CA PRO A 204 1.26 17.45 -14.37
C PRO A 204 0.32 18.66 -14.21
N PRO A 205 -0.07 19.31 -15.32
CA PRO A 205 -0.83 20.57 -15.26
C PRO A 205 -2.22 20.43 -14.61
N GLU A 206 -2.72 19.21 -14.47
CA GLU A 206 -3.98 18.89 -13.80
C GLU A 206 -3.85 18.78 -12.27
N LEU A 207 -2.64 18.58 -11.73
CA LEU A 207 -2.40 18.46 -10.30
C LEU A 207 -2.35 19.86 -9.65
N LEU A 208 -3.26 20.13 -8.73
CA LEU A 208 -3.34 21.40 -8.00
C LEU A 208 -2.46 21.42 -6.77
N GLY A 209 -2.23 20.28 -6.16
CA GLY A 209 -1.44 20.15 -4.94
C GLY A 209 -1.41 18.72 -4.43
N ILE A 210 -0.49 18.48 -3.51
CA ILE A 210 -0.33 17.20 -2.82
C ILE A 210 -0.49 17.40 -1.32
N HIS A 211 -0.97 16.35 -0.65
CA HIS A 211 -0.99 16.23 0.81
C HIS A 211 -0.30 14.93 1.21
N THR A 212 0.59 14.99 2.16
CA THR A 212 1.22 13.80 2.74
C THR A 212 1.18 13.86 4.27
N ASN A 213 0.97 12.71 4.91
CA ASN A 213 1.12 12.55 6.36
C ASN A 213 2.49 11.97 6.74
N MET A 214 3.36 11.74 5.77
CA MET A 214 4.74 11.28 5.95
C MET A 214 5.68 12.06 5.02
N PRO A 215 5.96 13.34 5.33
CA PRO A 215 6.93 14.12 4.56
C PRO A 215 8.34 13.59 4.83
N GLY A 216 8.82 12.68 3.99
CA GLY A 216 10.08 11.96 4.15
C GLY A 216 11.22 12.53 3.30
N ILE A 217 11.31 13.85 3.17
CA ILE A 217 12.37 14.50 2.40
C ILE A 217 13.43 15.02 3.37
N PHE A 218 14.61 14.47 3.30
CA PHE A 218 15.78 14.89 4.07
C PHE A 218 16.89 15.35 3.12
N PRO A 219 17.73 16.34 3.51
CA PRO A 219 18.94 16.63 2.77
C PRO A 219 19.81 15.37 2.63
N ALA A 220 20.34 15.12 1.44
CA ALA A 220 20.97 13.83 1.12
C ALA A 220 22.19 13.50 2.00
N ASP A 221 22.94 14.50 2.44
CA ASP A 221 24.07 14.38 3.35
C ASP A 221 23.61 13.99 4.77
N ILE A 222 22.51 14.57 5.24
CA ILE A 222 21.87 14.23 6.53
C ILE A 222 21.31 12.82 6.49
N ASP A 223 20.58 12.49 5.42
CA ASP A 223 19.94 11.18 5.23
C ASP A 223 20.97 10.06 5.18
N GLY A 224 21.98 10.19 4.33
CA GLY A 224 23.06 9.20 4.21
C GLY A 224 23.87 9.01 5.49
N ALA A 225 24.16 10.08 6.22
CA ALA A 225 24.87 10.01 7.49
C ALA A 225 24.01 9.32 8.58
N ALA A 226 22.74 9.68 8.71
CA ALA A 226 21.83 9.07 9.66
C ALA A 226 21.59 7.58 9.38
N PHE A 227 21.40 7.23 8.10
CA PHE A 227 21.21 5.85 7.67
C PHE A 227 22.43 4.96 7.94
N SER A 228 23.65 5.47 7.69
CA SER A 228 24.91 4.74 7.96
C SER A 228 25.29 4.67 9.44
N GLY A 229 24.63 5.43 10.31
CA GLY A 229 25.00 5.56 11.73
C GLY A 229 26.21 6.44 11.98
N ALA A 230 26.59 7.27 11.02
CA ALA A 230 27.69 8.21 11.16
C ALA A 230 27.40 9.29 12.22
N PRO A 231 28.41 10.00 12.76
CA PRO A 231 28.19 11.17 13.60
C PRO A 231 27.41 12.27 12.87
N ALA A 232 26.69 13.10 13.63
CA ALA A 232 25.99 14.24 13.07
C ALA A 232 26.94 15.16 12.28
N PRO A 233 26.54 15.62 11.08
CA PRO A 233 27.32 16.59 10.32
C PRO A 233 27.66 17.84 11.11
N SER A 234 28.77 18.49 10.80
CA SER A 234 29.16 19.76 11.43
C SER A 234 28.20 20.89 11.00
N GLY A 235 28.02 21.87 11.87
CA GLY A 235 27.22 23.06 11.57
C GLY A 235 25.76 22.98 11.96
N LEU A 236 25.26 21.84 12.43
CA LEU A 236 23.89 21.71 12.92
C LEU A 236 23.70 22.48 14.23
N SER A 237 22.58 23.18 14.36
CA SER A 237 22.09 23.77 15.60
C SER A 237 21.79 22.70 16.67
N ALA A 238 21.49 23.11 17.90
CA ALA A 238 21.14 22.17 18.96
C ALA A 238 19.87 21.36 18.63
N ASP A 239 18.84 22.00 18.07
CA ASP A 239 17.58 21.37 17.71
C ASP A 239 17.74 20.41 16.52
N GLU A 240 18.55 20.80 15.53
CA GLU A 240 18.86 19.93 14.38
C GLU A 240 19.67 18.69 14.79
N LYS A 241 20.57 18.80 15.77
CA LYS A 241 21.26 17.64 16.35
C LYS A 241 20.29 16.67 17.01
N VAL A 242 19.34 17.18 17.80
CA VAL A 242 18.28 16.34 18.40
C VAL A 242 17.43 15.67 17.31
N ALA A 243 17.06 16.39 16.26
CA ALA A 243 16.33 15.84 15.13
C ALA A 243 17.15 14.76 14.40
N TYR A 244 18.45 15.00 14.18
CA TYR A 244 19.37 14.04 13.58
C TYR A 244 19.47 12.73 14.39
N GLU A 245 19.65 12.83 15.72
CA GLU A 245 19.72 11.66 16.60
C GLU A 245 18.44 10.83 16.56
N ARG A 246 17.27 11.50 16.48
CA ARG A 246 15.97 10.83 16.33
C ARG A 246 15.86 10.13 14.97
N LEU A 247 16.28 10.79 13.89
CA LEU A 247 16.30 10.21 12.55
C LEU A 247 17.21 8.97 12.50
N GLN A 248 18.42 9.10 13.06
CA GLN A 248 19.38 7.98 13.17
C GLN A 248 18.78 6.82 13.98
N PHE A 249 18.11 7.10 15.09
CA PHE A 249 17.41 6.08 15.88
C PHE A 249 16.33 5.38 15.04
N VAL A 250 15.52 6.15 14.29
CA VAL A 250 14.47 5.57 13.40
C VAL A 250 15.09 4.63 12.38
N TYR A 251 16.15 5.04 11.69
CA TYR A 251 16.79 4.20 10.67
C TYR A 251 17.42 2.95 11.24
N GLN A 252 18.06 3.04 12.41
CA GLN A 252 18.81 1.92 12.96
C GLN A 252 17.99 0.99 13.86
N LYS A 253 16.96 1.51 14.52
CA LYS A 253 16.19 0.76 15.53
C LYS A 253 14.69 0.93 15.46
N GLY A 254 14.19 2.05 14.95
CA GLY A 254 12.78 2.41 15.01
C GLY A 254 11.96 1.92 13.82
N ILE A 255 12.58 1.71 12.67
CA ILE A 255 11.91 1.25 11.47
C ILE A 255 11.92 -0.30 11.42
N ALA A 256 10.83 -0.91 10.95
CA ALA A 256 10.68 -2.37 10.91
C ALA A 256 11.82 -3.08 10.16
N TYR A 257 12.37 -2.48 9.12
CA TYR A 257 13.54 -3.01 8.39
C TYR A 257 14.81 -2.98 9.23
N GLY A 258 15.02 -1.95 10.05
CA GLY A 258 16.14 -1.88 11.01
C GLY A 258 16.06 -3.02 12.04
N PHE A 259 14.88 -3.32 12.55
CA PHE A 259 14.66 -4.46 13.42
C PHE A 259 14.95 -5.79 12.74
N GLN A 260 14.54 -5.97 11.48
CA GLN A 260 14.82 -7.20 10.72
C GLN A 260 16.31 -7.38 10.44
N MET A 261 17.04 -6.30 10.18
CA MET A 261 18.46 -6.33 9.90
C MET A 261 19.35 -6.41 11.16
N GLY A 262 18.95 -5.73 12.25
CA GLY A 262 19.75 -5.58 13.46
C GLY A 262 19.53 -6.67 14.51
N LEU A 263 18.31 -7.17 14.66
CA LEU A 263 17.93 -8.07 15.75
C LEU A 263 17.83 -9.54 15.35
N ARG A 264 17.85 -9.86 14.08
CA ARG A 264 17.94 -11.23 13.57
C ARG A 264 19.05 -11.30 12.53
N PRO A 265 20.27 -11.63 12.93
CA PRO A 265 21.26 -12.01 11.94
C PRO A 265 20.63 -13.13 11.08
N PRO A 266 20.81 -13.11 9.75
CA PRO A 266 20.27 -14.16 8.90
C PRO A 266 20.73 -15.49 9.46
N ARG A 267 19.78 -16.35 9.86
CA ARG A 267 20.12 -17.70 10.31
C ARG A 267 20.95 -18.32 9.20
N ARG A 268 22.25 -18.48 9.41
CA ARG A 268 23.06 -19.32 8.56
C ARG A 268 22.33 -20.66 8.53
N ARG A 269 21.79 -21.04 7.37
CA ARG A 269 21.42 -22.42 7.15
C ARG A 269 22.68 -23.22 7.42
N THR A 270 22.80 -23.76 8.63
CA THR A 270 23.76 -24.84 8.88
C THR A 270 23.29 -25.96 7.95
N ARG A 271 23.94 -26.06 6.80
CA ARG A 271 23.87 -27.29 6.02
C ARG A 271 24.30 -28.36 7.01
N SER A 272 23.33 -29.18 7.44
CA SER A 272 23.61 -30.44 8.11
C SER A 272 24.67 -31.17 7.27
N PRO A 273 25.85 -31.49 7.79
CA PRO A 273 26.79 -32.30 7.02
C PRO A 273 26.05 -33.62 6.76
N HIS A 274 25.86 -33.94 5.51
CA HIS A 274 25.39 -35.25 5.11
C HIS A 274 26.30 -36.28 5.82
N ARG A 275 25.74 -37.02 6.78
CA ARG A 275 26.34 -38.23 7.27
C ARG A 275 26.52 -39.15 6.05
N ARG A 276 27.74 -39.22 5.55
CA ARG A 276 28.13 -40.34 4.69
C ARG A 276 28.03 -41.58 5.58
N HIS A 277 27.14 -42.49 5.25
CA HIS A 277 27.22 -43.83 5.77
C HIS A 277 28.48 -44.47 5.27
N PRO A 278 29.37 -45.00 6.09
CA PRO A 278 30.44 -45.84 5.63
C PRO A 278 29.89 -47.28 5.48
N GLY A 279 30.11 -47.89 4.35
CA GLY A 279 30.23 -49.31 4.22
C GLY A 279 29.03 -50.09 3.72
N ALA A 280 29.05 -50.59 2.54
CA ALA A 280 29.30 -52.00 2.17
C ALA A 280 29.45 -52.08 0.68
#